data_5e0319f2d7e61e4204951f787ddca427
#
_entry.id   5e0319f2d7e61e4204951f787ddca427
#
_cell.length_a   1.000
_cell.length_b   1.000
_cell.length_c   1.000
_cell.angle_alpha   90.00
_cell.angle_beta   90.00
_cell.angle_gamma   90.00
#
_symmetry.space_group_name_H-M   'P 1'
#
loop_
_entity.id
_entity.type
_entity.pdbx_description
1 polymer ?
#
loop_
_entity_poly.entity_id
_entity_poly.type
_entity_poly.pdbx_seq_one_letter_code
_entity_poly.pdbx_strand_id
1 'polypeptide(L)'
;MPPAKTLREAYNTANPTEPLPPDDERYVNCTDVRGDEDTVSQMFRTISYSDAHTHQLFTGHRGCGKSTELLRLQQRLEGDGFYVVYFAVDEDLDPNDLIYTDLLLSIARRVVAQTSEDEINLGDALNVVEKWFAEVVYEEGEWEKVEQELKNEAEIGLGLPKGLPFIARVLTRLTGQIKTGDEVKKKIRQRLDNRIPQLISGLNDLLNRADVEVQRAGRKAVAVIVDNLDRVTYKDLGDGHTSHDALFIENGGQLCALRCHTIYTVPISMMYGLSARNLDGIFARCHVLPMIKSHRPRTQGGGEEPGGMDRLRDIIRRRIDADALCEPEAVEYFCRACGGHPRDLMTLVRQSIEYADDKEPRPVTLAAARRAEARLISAFSRMIPEPYYEKLVAVYQTNKIKKDADHQAMLFSQSVLEYANGTEPWHDVHPAVQKLKSFQEELNRSRVIEG
;
A
#
# COMPACT_ATOMS: atom_id res chain seq x y z
N MET A 1 14.85 -17.92 -8.73
CA MET A 1 14.36 -18.40 -10.06
C MET A 1 15.21 -17.72 -11.12
N PRO A 2 15.79 -18.44 -12.08
CA PRO A 2 16.63 -17.79 -13.11
C PRO A 2 15.78 -16.80 -13.94
N PRO A 3 16.41 -15.77 -14.54
CA PRO A 3 15.71 -14.85 -15.42
C PRO A 3 14.99 -15.55 -16.58
N ALA A 4 13.80 -15.08 -16.91
CA ALA A 4 12.96 -15.65 -17.96
C ALA A 4 13.65 -15.56 -19.33
N LYS A 5 13.67 -16.67 -20.07
CA LYS A 5 14.36 -16.78 -21.37
C LYS A 5 13.43 -16.75 -22.59
N THR A 6 12.14 -16.83 -22.37
CA THR A 6 11.12 -16.76 -23.43
C THR A 6 10.19 -15.56 -23.19
N LEU A 7 9.58 -15.05 -24.25
CA LEU A 7 8.62 -13.93 -24.16
C LEU A 7 7.43 -14.26 -23.24
N ARG A 8 6.95 -15.51 -23.26
CA ARG A 8 5.86 -15.97 -22.40
C ARG A 8 6.24 -15.95 -20.92
N GLU A 9 7.42 -16.44 -20.57
CA GLU A 9 7.94 -16.40 -19.20
C GLU A 9 8.18 -14.97 -18.77
N ALA A 10 8.80 -14.15 -19.62
CA ALA A 10 9.08 -12.75 -19.39
C ALA A 10 7.80 -11.92 -19.12
N TYR A 11 6.75 -12.18 -19.90
CA TYR A 11 5.44 -11.55 -19.70
C TYR A 11 4.86 -11.85 -18.30
N ASN A 12 4.96 -13.08 -17.84
CA ASN A 12 4.47 -13.48 -16.52
C ASN A 12 5.36 -12.97 -15.38
N THR A 13 6.68 -13.01 -15.56
CA THR A 13 7.65 -12.56 -14.54
C THR A 13 7.66 -11.04 -14.38
N ALA A 14 7.36 -10.29 -15.44
CA ALA A 14 7.19 -8.84 -15.40
C ALA A 14 5.79 -8.40 -14.92
N ASN A 15 5.17 -9.14 -14.00
CA ASN A 15 3.87 -8.80 -13.43
C ASN A 15 3.99 -7.53 -12.55
N PRO A 16 3.32 -6.39 -12.91
CA PRO A 16 3.46 -5.13 -12.18
C PRO A 16 2.64 -5.06 -10.89
N THR A 17 1.76 -6.04 -10.62
CA THR A 17 0.80 -6.00 -9.51
C THR A 17 1.16 -6.94 -8.36
N GLU A 18 2.04 -7.89 -8.60
CA GLU A 18 2.42 -8.90 -7.62
C GLU A 18 3.61 -8.41 -6.78
N PRO A 19 3.48 -8.30 -5.44
CA PRO A 19 4.61 -8.02 -4.58
C PRO A 19 5.55 -9.22 -4.54
N LEU A 20 6.83 -8.96 -4.37
CA LEU A 20 7.81 -10.04 -4.22
C LEU A 20 7.74 -10.61 -2.81
N PRO A 21 7.67 -11.96 -2.68
CA PRO A 21 7.79 -12.59 -1.38
C PRO A 21 9.17 -12.34 -0.75
N PRO A 22 9.32 -12.54 0.56
CA PRO A 22 10.61 -12.48 1.21
C PRO A 22 11.61 -13.44 0.54
N ASP A 23 12.88 -13.08 0.52
CA ASP A 23 13.98 -13.86 -0.07
C ASP A 23 13.86 -14.18 -1.59
N ASP A 24 12.95 -13.50 -2.29
CA ASP A 24 12.86 -13.65 -3.75
C ASP A 24 14.11 -13.10 -4.43
N GLU A 25 14.77 -13.92 -5.24
CA GLU A 25 16.00 -13.55 -5.97
C GLU A 25 15.80 -12.37 -6.93
N ARG A 26 14.55 -12.05 -7.32
CA ARG A 26 14.20 -10.92 -8.15
C ARG A 26 14.26 -9.57 -7.39
N TYR A 27 14.36 -9.61 -6.05
CA TYR A 27 14.45 -8.40 -5.24
C TYR A 27 15.78 -7.68 -5.47
N VAL A 28 15.71 -6.38 -5.70
CA VAL A 28 16.87 -5.47 -5.78
C VAL A 28 16.78 -4.47 -4.64
N ASN A 29 17.79 -4.46 -3.78
CA ASN A 29 17.88 -3.43 -2.74
C ASN A 29 18.18 -2.06 -3.39
N CYS A 30 17.26 -1.10 -3.17
CA CYS A 30 17.33 0.25 -3.71
C CYS A 30 17.50 1.31 -2.62
N THR A 31 17.89 0.95 -1.41
CA THR A 31 18.02 1.88 -0.27
C THR A 31 18.94 3.04 -0.59
N ASP A 32 20.10 2.77 -1.18
CA ASP A 32 21.12 3.75 -1.57
C ASP A 32 20.67 4.78 -2.62
N VAL A 33 19.61 4.46 -3.35
CA VAL A 33 19.03 5.32 -4.41
C VAL A 33 17.64 5.86 -4.07
N ARG A 34 17.23 5.70 -2.81
CA ARG A 34 15.93 6.16 -2.26
C ARG A 34 16.09 7.08 -1.05
N GLY A 35 17.22 7.78 -0.92
CA GLY A 35 17.47 8.72 0.18
C GLY A 35 18.37 8.15 1.30
N ASP A 36 19.03 7.02 1.07
CA ASP A 36 19.98 6.39 1.98
C ASP A 36 19.41 5.91 3.33
N GLU A 37 18.08 5.92 3.49
CA GLU A 37 17.40 5.41 4.68
C GLU A 37 16.78 4.05 4.45
N ASP A 38 17.18 3.05 5.23
CA ASP A 38 16.53 1.74 5.24
C ASP A 38 15.23 1.80 6.06
N THR A 39 14.14 2.07 5.36
CA THR A 39 12.80 2.22 5.94
C THR A 39 12.35 0.96 6.67
N VAL A 40 12.68 -0.23 6.16
CA VAL A 40 12.37 -1.51 6.82
C VAL A 40 13.10 -1.62 8.15
N SER A 41 14.41 -1.27 8.17
CA SER A 41 15.19 -1.25 9.42
C SER A 41 14.67 -0.23 10.42
N GLN A 42 14.18 0.92 9.97
CA GLN A 42 13.59 1.93 10.87
C GLN A 42 12.28 1.43 11.49
N MET A 43 11.35 0.89 10.68
CA MET A 43 10.10 0.31 11.17
C MET A 43 10.35 -0.84 12.14
N PHE A 44 11.28 -1.73 11.81
CA PHE A 44 11.70 -2.82 12.67
C PHE A 44 12.22 -2.33 14.03
N ARG A 45 13.15 -1.36 14.04
CA ARG A 45 13.71 -0.82 15.29
C ARG A 45 12.66 -0.13 16.15
N THR A 46 11.72 0.57 15.55
CA THR A 46 10.62 1.22 16.28
C THR A 46 9.78 0.20 17.06
N ILE A 47 9.57 -1.00 16.50
CA ILE A 47 8.89 -2.10 17.19
C ILE A 47 9.80 -2.78 18.21
N SER A 48 10.99 -3.23 17.77
CA SER A 48 11.87 -4.10 18.58
C SER A 48 12.48 -3.41 19.79
N TYR A 49 12.61 -2.07 19.78
CA TYR A 49 13.21 -1.29 20.87
C TYR A 49 12.20 -0.67 21.81
N SER A 50 10.90 -0.81 21.52
CA SER A 50 9.84 -0.23 22.33
C SER A 50 9.33 -1.23 23.35
N ASP A 51 9.23 -0.78 24.62
CA ASP A 51 8.57 -1.53 25.68
C ASP A 51 7.02 -1.39 25.64
N ALA A 52 6.50 -0.51 24.79
CA ALA A 52 5.07 -0.28 24.59
C ALA A 52 4.67 -0.58 23.15
N HIS A 53 3.37 -0.84 22.93
CA HIS A 53 2.84 -0.99 21.58
C HIS A 53 3.04 0.28 20.75
N THR A 54 3.49 0.12 19.54
CA THR A 54 3.77 1.22 18.60
C THR A 54 2.81 1.16 17.43
N HIS A 55 2.35 2.34 16.99
CA HIS A 55 1.47 2.49 15.85
C HIS A 55 2.17 3.37 14.82
N GLN A 56 2.50 2.79 13.66
CA GLN A 56 3.31 3.44 12.64
C GLN A 56 2.54 3.59 11.35
N LEU A 57 2.85 4.63 10.60
CA LEU A 57 2.38 4.81 9.24
C LEU A 57 3.49 4.53 8.25
N PHE A 58 3.14 3.91 7.13
CA PHE A 58 4.05 3.67 6.02
C PHE A 58 3.43 4.18 4.72
N THR A 59 4.13 5.07 4.04
CA THR A 59 3.64 5.72 2.84
C THR A 59 4.63 5.69 1.69
N GLY A 60 4.19 6.11 0.54
CA GLY A 60 4.90 6.19 -0.73
C GLY A 60 3.91 6.06 -1.88
N HIS A 61 4.33 6.38 -3.07
CA HIS A 61 3.44 6.26 -4.25
C HIS A 61 2.93 4.83 -4.44
N ARG A 62 1.75 4.68 -5.02
CA ARG A 62 1.26 3.36 -5.41
C ARG A 62 2.21 2.71 -6.41
N GLY A 63 2.63 1.47 -6.15
CA GLY A 63 3.56 0.76 -7.03
C GLY A 63 5.04 1.08 -6.82
N CYS A 64 5.42 1.89 -5.82
CA CYS A 64 6.82 2.13 -5.47
C CYS A 64 7.50 0.91 -4.80
N GLY A 65 6.73 -0.11 -4.39
CA GLY A 65 7.25 -1.34 -3.78
C GLY A 65 6.91 -1.53 -2.30
N LYS A 66 5.99 -0.76 -1.72
CA LYS A 66 5.61 -0.86 -0.29
C LYS A 66 5.29 -2.26 0.17
N SER A 67 4.42 -2.98 -0.53
CA SER A 67 4.02 -4.35 -0.17
C SER A 67 5.22 -5.30 -0.12
N THR A 68 6.17 -5.19 -1.05
CA THR A 68 7.43 -5.96 -1.03
C THR A 68 8.26 -5.64 0.22
N GLU A 69 8.39 -4.37 0.58
CA GLU A 69 9.14 -3.97 1.78
C GLU A 69 8.42 -4.39 3.07
N LEU A 70 7.08 -4.39 3.10
CA LEU A 70 6.30 -4.88 4.23
C LEU A 70 6.42 -6.40 4.43
N LEU A 71 6.44 -7.18 3.36
CA LEU A 71 6.69 -8.63 3.43
C LEU A 71 8.09 -8.94 3.96
N ARG A 72 9.09 -8.15 3.58
CA ARG A 72 10.46 -8.25 4.13
C ARG A 72 10.49 -7.85 5.61
N LEU A 73 9.73 -6.84 6.00
CA LEU A 73 9.58 -6.46 7.40
C LEU A 73 8.90 -7.56 8.21
N GLN A 74 7.84 -8.16 7.67
CA GLN A 74 7.18 -9.32 8.28
C GLN A 74 8.20 -10.42 8.59
N GLN A 75 8.95 -10.88 7.59
CA GLN A 75 9.97 -11.92 7.77
C GLN A 75 11.00 -11.55 8.84
N ARG A 76 11.44 -10.28 8.85
CA ARG A 76 12.40 -9.80 9.81
C ARG A 76 11.87 -9.77 11.24
N LEU A 77 10.61 -9.34 11.43
CA LEU A 77 9.93 -9.35 12.73
C LEU A 77 9.72 -10.79 13.23
N GLU A 78 9.27 -11.70 12.35
CA GLU A 78 9.11 -13.12 12.67
C GLU A 78 10.45 -13.76 13.05
N GLY A 79 11.53 -13.43 12.36
CA GLY A 79 12.90 -13.86 12.67
C GLY A 79 13.42 -13.33 14.00
N ASP A 80 12.94 -12.16 14.45
CA ASP A 80 13.22 -11.56 15.76
C ASP A 80 12.27 -12.07 16.87
N GLY A 81 11.33 -12.94 16.52
CA GLY A 81 10.43 -13.62 17.45
C GLY A 81 9.05 -12.97 17.62
N PHE A 82 8.69 -11.96 16.85
CA PHE A 82 7.32 -11.42 16.87
C PHE A 82 6.34 -12.39 16.20
N TYR A 83 5.08 -12.31 16.59
CA TYR A 83 3.98 -12.94 15.90
C TYR A 83 3.33 -11.93 14.98
N VAL A 84 3.51 -12.09 13.66
CA VAL A 84 3.09 -11.09 12.69
C VAL A 84 1.82 -11.52 11.97
N VAL A 85 0.81 -10.66 12.00
CA VAL A 85 -0.42 -10.78 11.23
C VAL A 85 -0.37 -9.77 10.09
N TYR A 86 -0.14 -10.24 8.87
CA TYR A 86 -0.12 -9.41 7.66
C TYR A 86 -1.36 -9.66 6.81
N PHE A 87 -2.01 -8.60 6.35
CA PHE A 87 -3.07 -8.71 5.38
C PHE A 87 -3.22 -7.42 4.54
N ALA A 88 -3.77 -7.58 3.33
CA ALA A 88 -4.17 -6.47 2.48
C ALA A 88 -5.65 -6.15 2.73
N VAL A 89 -5.96 -4.88 2.98
CA VAL A 89 -7.32 -4.46 3.38
C VAL A 89 -8.38 -4.77 2.32
N ASP A 90 -8.02 -4.72 1.05
CA ASP A 90 -8.91 -4.99 -0.08
C ASP A 90 -9.30 -6.48 -0.22
N GLU A 91 -8.64 -7.37 0.49
CA GLU A 91 -9.10 -8.76 0.62
C GLU A 91 -10.39 -8.84 1.45
N ASP A 92 -10.48 -8.06 2.51
CA ASP A 92 -11.55 -8.13 3.51
C ASP A 92 -12.63 -7.06 3.32
N LEU A 93 -12.27 -5.87 2.87
CA LEU A 93 -13.09 -4.67 2.87
C LEU A 93 -13.10 -4.01 1.50
N ASP A 94 -14.09 -3.14 1.25
CA ASP A 94 -14.15 -2.31 0.05
C ASP A 94 -13.41 -0.98 0.29
N PRO A 95 -12.28 -0.72 -0.40
CA PRO A 95 -11.56 0.54 -0.25
C PRO A 95 -12.36 1.78 -0.66
N ASN A 96 -13.46 1.61 -1.42
CA ASN A 96 -14.30 2.72 -1.84
C ASN A 96 -15.23 3.22 -0.73
N ASP A 97 -15.48 2.42 0.30
CA ASP A 97 -16.36 2.76 1.40
C ASP A 97 -15.87 2.12 2.71
N LEU A 98 -14.70 2.54 3.17
CA LEU A 98 -14.03 2.05 4.36
C LEU A 98 -14.04 3.12 5.45
N ILE A 99 -14.43 2.72 6.67
CA ILE A 99 -14.29 3.52 7.87
C ILE A 99 -13.45 2.80 8.94
N TYR A 100 -13.03 3.50 9.98
CA TYR A 100 -12.13 2.95 11.01
C TYR A 100 -12.70 1.75 11.77
N THR A 101 -14.02 1.70 12.01
CA THR A 101 -14.65 0.55 12.69
C THR A 101 -14.54 -0.73 11.86
N ASP A 102 -14.67 -0.65 10.54
CA ASP A 102 -14.51 -1.78 9.64
C ASP A 102 -13.08 -2.33 9.72
N LEU A 103 -12.10 -1.41 9.78
CA LEU A 103 -10.68 -1.76 9.90
C LEU A 103 -10.39 -2.45 11.25
N LEU A 104 -10.93 -1.92 12.36
CA LEU A 104 -10.79 -2.54 13.68
C LEU A 104 -11.34 -3.97 13.71
N LEU A 105 -12.52 -4.19 13.10
CA LEU A 105 -13.14 -5.53 12.99
C LEU A 105 -12.29 -6.47 12.11
N SER A 106 -11.73 -5.96 11.01
CA SER A 106 -10.88 -6.75 10.12
C SER A 106 -9.59 -7.18 10.83
N ILE A 107 -8.95 -6.29 11.59
CA ILE A 107 -7.77 -6.62 12.41
C ILE A 107 -8.10 -7.75 13.39
N ALA A 108 -9.19 -7.62 14.16
CA ALA A 108 -9.60 -8.65 15.11
C ALA A 108 -9.85 -9.99 14.40
N ARG A 109 -10.57 -9.97 13.29
CA ARG A 109 -10.84 -11.18 12.50
C ARG A 109 -9.55 -11.87 12.05
N ARG A 110 -8.59 -11.10 11.53
CA ARG A 110 -7.30 -11.64 11.05
C ARG A 110 -6.46 -12.22 12.18
N VAL A 111 -6.40 -11.54 13.32
CA VAL A 111 -5.69 -12.07 14.50
C VAL A 111 -6.31 -13.38 14.97
N VAL A 112 -7.65 -13.45 15.12
CA VAL A 112 -8.32 -14.69 15.55
C VAL A 112 -8.17 -15.81 14.52
N ALA A 113 -8.29 -15.51 13.24
CA ALA A 113 -8.14 -16.52 12.19
C ALA A 113 -6.73 -17.12 12.17
N GLN A 114 -5.69 -16.28 12.14
CA GLN A 114 -4.30 -16.74 12.08
C GLN A 114 -3.88 -17.47 13.35
N THR A 115 -4.25 -16.96 14.56
CA THR A 115 -3.95 -17.67 15.82
C THR A 115 -4.63 -19.04 15.87
N SER A 116 -5.82 -19.16 15.31
CA SER A 116 -6.52 -20.44 15.22
C SER A 116 -5.86 -21.41 14.24
N GLU A 117 -5.39 -20.92 13.08
CA GLU A 117 -4.65 -21.72 12.09
C GLU A 117 -3.31 -22.23 12.64
N ASP A 118 -2.65 -21.42 13.49
CA ASP A 118 -1.40 -21.75 14.17
C ASP A 118 -1.60 -22.52 15.50
N GLU A 119 -2.82 -23.00 15.76
CA GLU A 119 -3.21 -23.77 16.96
C GLU A 119 -2.98 -23.02 18.28
N ILE A 120 -2.94 -21.68 18.26
CA ILE A 120 -2.83 -20.83 19.44
C ILE A 120 -4.23 -20.63 20.04
N ASN A 121 -4.47 -21.20 21.19
CA ASN A 121 -5.80 -21.19 21.82
C ASN A 121 -6.05 -19.91 22.64
N LEU A 122 -6.91 -19.03 22.15
CA LEU A 122 -7.30 -17.80 22.83
C LEU A 122 -8.28 -18.00 24.00
N GLY A 123 -8.79 -19.22 24.20
CA GLY A 123 -9.59 -19.62 25.38
C GLY A 123 -10.86 -18.79 25.56
N ASP A 124 -11.18 -18.48 26.82
CA ASP A 124 -12.43 -17.80 27.22
C ASP A 124 -12.54 -16.34 26.71
N ALA A 125 -11.44 -15.70 26.27
CA ALA A 125 -11.49 -14.35 25.72
C ALA A 125 -12.38 -14.27 24.48
N LEU A 126 -12.44 -15.35 23.70
CA LEU A 126 -13.33 -15.44 22.54
C LEU A 126 -14.80 -15.39 22.95
N ASN A 127 -15.18 -16.04 24.05
CA ASN A 127 -16.55 -16.08 24.56
C ASN A 127 -17.01 -14.69 25.03
N VAL A 128 -16.11 -13.90 25.65
CA VAL A 128 -16.41 -12.53 26.10
C VAL A 128 -16.70 -11.62 24.91
N VAL A 129 -15.84 -11.67 23.90
CA VAL A 129 -16.02 -10.89 22.66
C VAL A 129 -17.27 -11.32 21.90
N GLU A 130 -17.53 -12.63 21.82
CA GLU A 130 -18.73 -13.20 21.21
C GLU A 130 -20.02 -12.69 21.88
N LYS A 131 -20.07 -12.76 23.20
CA LYS A 131 -21.21 -12.26 23.97
C LYS A 131 -21.44 -10.76 23.75
N TRP A 132 -20.36 -9.97 23.70
CA TRP A 132 -20.46 -8.55 23.41
C TRP A 132 -21.04 -8.30 22.00
N PHE A 133 -20.56 -9.02 20.97
CA PHE A 133 -21.13 -8.90 19.62
C PHE A 133 -22.59 -9.30 19.56
N ALA A 134 -22.98 -10.36 20.28
CA ALA A 134 -24.36 -10.80 20.42
C ALA A 134 -25.28 -9.71 20.98
N GLU A 135 -24.79 -9.00 22.00
CA GLU A 135 -25.60 -8.00 22.71
C GLU A 135 -25.63 -6.63 21.99
N VAL A 136 -24.58 -6.28 21.22
CA VAL A 136 -24.38 -4.93 20.67
C VAL A 136 -24.68 -4.84 19.18
N VAL A 137 -24.26 -5.84 18.41
CA VAL A 137 -24.34 -5.79 16.94
C VAL A 137 -25.66 -6.33 16.43
N TYR A 138 -26.21 -7.31 17.12
CA TYR A 138 -27.46 -7.96 16.73
C TYR A 138 -28.65 -7.52 17.59
N GLU A 139 -29.85 -7.46 17.02
CA GLU A 139 -31.09 -7.27 17.79
C GLU A 139 -31.53 -8.58 18.48
N GLU A 140 -32.42 -8.44 19.47
CA GLU A 140 -33.01 -9.58 20.13
C GLU A 140 -33.66 -10.54 19.12
N GLY A 141 -33.25 -11.80 19.11
CA GLY A 141 -33.66 -12.81 18.13
C GLY A 141 -32.93 -12.83 16.78
N GLU A 142 -32.12 -11.82 16.46
CA GLU A 142 -31.23 -11.88 15.29
C GLU A 142 -30.00 -12.76 15.57
N TRP A 143 -29.44 -12.65 16.78
CA TRP A 143 -28.28 -13.43 17.19
C TRP A 143 -28.54 -14.93 17.13
N GLU A 144 -29.69 -15.39 17.66
CA GLU A 144 -30.05 -16.81 17.66
C GLU A 144 -30.11 -17.38 16.24
N LYS A 145 -30.63 -16.60 15.28
CA LYS A 145 -30.64 -16.98 13.85
C LYS A 145 -29.22 -17.08 13.29
N VAL A 146 -28.39 -16.05 13.55
CA VAL A 146 -26.99 -16.03 13.11
C VAL A 146 -26.22 -17.20 13.71
N GLU A 147 -26.40 -17.47 14.98
CA GLU A 147 -25.77 -18.60 15.69
C GLU A 147 -26.18 -19.95 15.05
N GLN A 148 -27.46 -20.13 14.80
CA GLN A 148 -27.98 -21.35 14.16
C GLN A 148 -27.46 -21.52 12.74
N GLU A 149 -27.44 -20.45 11.94
CA GLU A 149 -26.93 -20.47 10.56
C GLU A 149 -25.45 -20.80 10.55
N LEU A 150 -24.63 -20.16 11.38
CA LEU A 150 -23.18 -20.41 11.46
C LEU A 150 -22.85 -21.81 11.98
N LYS A 151 -23.67 -22.39 12.89
CA LYS A 151 -23.57 -23.79 13.33
C LYS A 151 -23.88 -24.75 12.17
N ASN A 152 -24.96 -24.51 11.45
CA ASN A 152 -25.35 -25.31 10.30
C ASN A 152 -24.30 -25.26 9.16
N GLU A 153 -23.76 -24.08 8.85
CA GLU A 153 -22.67 -23.90 7.87
C GLU A 153 -21.42 -24.70 8.26
N ALA A 154 -21.14 -24.77 9.57
CA ALA A 154 -20.00 -25.53 10.10
C ALA A 154 -20.20 -27.05 9.96
N GLU A 155 -21.40 -27.55 10.17
CA GLU A 155 -21.73 -28.97 10.04
C GLU A 155 -21.69 -29.42 8.57
N ILE A 156 -22.14 -28.57 7.65
CA ILE A 156 -22.18 -28.87 6.21
C ILE A 156 -20.81 -28.66 5.53
N GLY A 157 -19.89 -27.99 6.20
CA GLY A 157 -18.54 -27.72 5.67
C GLY A 157 -18.53 -26.68 4.54
N LEU A 158 -19.52 -25.81 4.48
CA LEU A 158 -19.63 -24.75 3.49
C LEU A 158 -18.94 -23.46 4.00
N GLY A 159 -18.03 -22.94 3.21
CA GLY A 159 -17.61 -21.55 3.23
C GLY A 159 -16.43 -21.16 4.14
N LEU A 160 -16.08 -21.88 5.19
CA LEU A 160 -14.99 -21.52 6.09
C LEU A 160 -14.12 -22.74 6.48
N PRO A 161 -12.81 -22.57 6.75
CA PRO A 161 -11.96 -23.66 7.20
C PRO A 161 -12.54 -24.37 8.43
N LYS A 162 -12.45 -25.71 8.43
CA LYS A 162 -12.86 -26.50 9.60
C LYS A 162 -11.95 -26.16 10.78
N GLY A 163 -12.53 -25.90 11.96
CA GLY A 163 -11.78 -25.63 13.18
C GLY A 163 -11.69 -24.16 13.59
N LEU A 164 -12.19 -23.22 12.78
CA LEU A 164 -12.24 -21.81 13.18
C LEU A 164 -13.15 -21.61 14.39
N PRO A 165 -12.72 -20.82 15.39
CA PRO A 165 -13.56 -20.41 16.52
C PRO A 165 -14.86 -19.75 16.03
N PHE A 166 -15.91 -19.87 16.84
CA PHE A 166 -17.22 -19.32 16.48
C PHE A 166 -17.14 -17.80 16.23
N ILE A 167 -16.41 -17.07 17.09
CA ILE A 167 -16.20 -15.63 16.92
C ILE A 167 -15.49 -15.26 15.60
N ALA A 168 -14.55 -16.07 15.11
CA ALA A 168 -13.91 -15.84 13.82
C ALA A 168 -14.93 -15.90 12.67
N ARG A 169 -15.91 -16.79 12.77
CA ARG A 169 -17.02 -16.91 11.81
C ARG A 169 -17.96 -15.72 11.89
N VAL A 170 -18.28 -15.27 13.11
CA VAL A 170 -19.08 -14.05 13.35
C VAL A 170 -18.39 -12.84 12.72
N LEU A 171 -17.10 -12.64 13.00
CA LEU A 171 -16.31 -11.54 12.45
C LEU A 171 -16.19 -11.63 10.93
N THR A 172 -16.02 -12.83 10.37
CA THR A 172 -15.98 -13.04 8.90
C THR A 172 -17.32 -12.70 8.27
N ARG A 173 -18.43 -13.10 8.89
CA ARG A 173 -19.77 -12.75 8.42
C ARG A 173 -20.01 -11.23 8.48
N LEU A 174 -19.64 -10.58 9.57
CA LEU A 174 -19.75 -9.12 9.73
C LEU A 174 -18.94 -8.36 8.69
N THR A 175 -17.67 -8.71 8.52
CA THR A 175 -16.81 -8.07 7.51
C THR A 175 -17.31 -8.33 6.09
N GLY A 176 -17.82 -9.53 5.81
CA GLY A 176 -18.49 -9.86 4.54
C GLY A 176 -19.76 -9.05 4.30
N GLN A 177 -20.61 -8.87 5.30
CA GLN A 177 -21.81 -8.02 5.22
C GLN A 177 -21.44 -6.54 5.04
N ILE A 178 -20.38 -6.06 5.70
CA ILE A 178 -19.85 -4.72 5.51
C ILE A 178 -19.31 -4.56 4.08
N LYS A 179 -18.67 -5.57 3.51
CA LYS A 179 -18.13 -5.52 2.14
C LYS A 179 -19.22 -5.48 1.06
N THR A 180 -20.33 -6.17 1.26
CA THR A 180 -21.32 -6.45 0.17
C THR A 180 -22.72 -5.90 0.38
N GLY A 181 -23.09 -5.48 1.59
CA GLY A 181 -24.49 -5.17 1.94
C GLY A 181 -24.72 -3.73 2.42
N ASP A 182 -25.32 -2.86 1.58
CA ASP A 182 -25.45 -1.44 1.90
C ASP A 182 -26.35 -1.11 3.11
N GLU A 183 -27.51 -1.75 3.24
CA GLU A 183 -28.43 -1.47 4.37
C GLU A 183 -27.97 -2.11 5.67
N VAL A 184 -27.51 -3.36 5.61
CA VAL A 184 -26.99 -4.10 6.76
C VAL A 184 -25.73 -3.42 7.29
N LYS A 185 -24.84 -3.00 6.40
CA LYS A 185 -23.63 -2.25 6.73
C LYS A 185 -23.95 -0.96 7.49
N LYS A 186 -24.91 -0.16 7.02
CA LYS A 186 -25.31 1.07 7.71
C LYS A 186 -25.80 0.80 9.13
N LYS A 187 -26.63 -0.23 9.31
CA LYS A 187 -27.11 -0.62 10.66
C LYS A 187 -25.98 -1.06 11.57
N ILE A 188 -25.06 -1.92 11.09
CA ILE A 188 -23.91 -2.38 11.86
C ILE A 188 -23.06 -1.19 12.28
N ARG A 189 -22.67 -0.31 11.34
CA ARG A 189 -21.87 0.87 11.62
C ARG A 189 -22.54 1.78 12.64
N GLN A 190 -23.81 2.09 12.49
CA GLN A 190 -24.56 2.93 13.42
C GLN A 190 -24.59 2.34 14.85
N ARG A 191 -24.73 1.02 14.98
CA ARG A 191 -24.72 0.34 16.29
C ARG A 191 -23.33 0.40 16.92
N LEU A 192 -22.27 0.20 16.12
CA LEU A 192 -20.89 0.26 16.59
C LEU A 192 -20.49 1.69 16.97
N ASP A 193 -20.85 2.70 16.19
CA ASP A 193 -20.50 4.12 16.43
C ASP A 193 -21.00 4.60 17.80
N ASN A 194 -22.16 4.11 18.26
CA ASN A 194 -22.68 4.43 19.57
C ASN A 194 -21.93 3.74 20.74
N ARG A 195 -21.01 2.80 20.44
CA ARG A 195 -20.37 1.92 21.43
C ARG A 195 -18.87 1.72 21.20
N ILE A 196 -18.21 2.71 20.60
CA ILE A 196 -16.78 2.65 20.26
C ILE A 196 -15.88 2.30 21.45
N PRO A 197 -16.04 2.89 22.66
CA PRO A 197 -15.20 2.54 23.80
C PRO A 197 -15.31 1.06 24.17
N GLN A 198 -16.53 0.49 24.10
CA GLN A 198 -16.77 -0.93 24.38
C GLN A 198 -16.20 -1.83 23.29
N LEU A 199 -16.32 -1.44 22.00
CA LEU A 199 -15.69 -2.15 20.89
C LEU A 199 -14.17 -2.23 21.10
N ILE A 200 -13.51 -1.10 21.33
CA ILE A 200 -12.06 -1.05 21.55
C ILE A 200 -11.67 -1.87 22.79
N SER A 201 -12.44 -1.80 23.87
CA SER A 201 -12.18 -2.63 25.07
C SER A 201 -12.25 -4.12 24.75
N GLY A 202 -13.32 -4.58 24.08
CA GLY A 202 -13.47 -5.99 23.71
C GLY A 202 -12.37 -6.47 22.75
N LEU A 203 -11.99 -5.65 21.78
CA LEU A 203 -10.89 -5.96 20.87
C LEU A 203 -9.55 -6.03 21.63
N ASN A 204 -9.32 -5.15 22.57
CA ASN A 204 -8.10 -5.16 23.39
C ASN A 204 -8.03 -6.36 24.36
N ASP A 205 -9.15 -6.83 24.88
CA ASP A 205 -9.18 -8.06 25.67
C ASP A 205 -8.75 -9.26 24.82
N LEU A 206 -9.21 -9.32 23.57
CA LEU A 206 -8.81 -10.33 22.60
C LEU A 206 -7.32 -10.21 22.24
N LEU A 207 -6.83 -9.01 21.94
CA LEU A 207 -5.42 -8.77 21.59
C LEU A 207 -4.48 -9.07 22.75
N ASN A 208 -4.83 -8.65 23.98
CA ASN A 208 -4.07 -8.99 25.17
C ASN A 208 -3.99 -10.52 25.38
N ARG A 209 -5.09 -11.23 25.13
CA ARG A 209 -5.08 -12.69 25.23
C ARG A 209 -4.21 -13.31 24.16
N ALA A 210 -4.31 -12.81 22.91
CA ALA A 210 -3.43 -13.25 21.83
C ALA A 210 -1.96 -13.04 22.19
N ASP A 211 -1.60 -11.87 22.73
CA ASP A 211 -0.24 -11.58 23.20
C ASP A 211 0.25 -12.57 24.27
N VAL A 212 -0.58 -12.87 25.29
CA VAL A 212 -0.23 -13.82 26.34
C VAL A 212 0.00 -15.23 25.79
N GLU A 213 -0.88 -15.70 24.90
CA GLU A 213 -0.74 -17.06 24.35
C GLU A 213 0.41 -17.16 23.34
N VAL A 214 0.63 -16.11 22.54
CA VAL A 214 1.77 -15.99 21.66
C VAL A 214 3.09 -16.00 22.44
N GLN A 215 3.15 -15.31 23.61
CA GLN A 215 4.31 -15.36 24.51
C GLN A 215 4.50 -16.75 25.13
N ARG A 216 3.44 -17.45 25.49
CA ARG A 216 3.51 -18.85 25.93
C ARG A 216 4.03 -19.80 24.86
N ALA A 217 3.75 -19.49 23.59
CA ALA A 217 4.30 -20.20 22.44
C ALA A 217 5.76 -19.78 22.10
N GLY A 218 6.40 -18.97 22.95
CA GLY A 218 7.82 -18.56 22.80
C GLY A 218 8.03 -17.38 21.85
N ARG A 219 6.98 -16.63 21.51
CA ARG A 219 7.09 -15.39 20.71
C ARG A 219 7.15 -14.16 21.62
N LYS A 220 7.48 -12.98 21.08
CA LYS A 220 7.59 -11.72 21.83
C LYS A 220 6.23 -11.04 22.04
N ALA A 221 5.59 -10.63 20.96
CA ALA A 221 4.34 -9.89 20.94
C ALA A 221 3.65 -10.00 19.61
N VAL A 222 2.39 -9.60 19.53
CA VAL A 222 1.63 -9.49 18.29
C VAL A 222 1.97 -8.18 17.56
N ALA A 223 2.27 -8.27 16.27
CA ALA A 223 2.40 -7.15 15.37
C ALA A 223 1.46 -7.32 14.17
N VAL A 224 0.70 -6.28 13.86
CA VAL A 224 -0.27 -6.29 12.75
C VAL A 224 0.19 -5.34 11.66
N ILE A 225 0.29 -5.84 10.44
CA ILE A 225 0.63 -5.06 9.24
C ILE A 225 -0.59 -5.01 8.34
N VAL A 226 -1.13 -3.82 8.13
CA VAL A 226 -2.29 -3.59 7.27
C VAL A 226 -1.83 -2.87 6.00
N ASP A 227 -1.77 -3.63 4.92
CA ASP A 227 -1.38 -3.12 3.61
C ASP A 227 -2.57 -2.66 2.76
N ASN A 228 -2.30 -1.93 1.68
CA ASN A 228 -3.26 -1.42 0.70
C ASN A 228 -4.27 -0.38 1.22
N LEU A 229 -4.11 0.17 2.44
CA LEU A 229 -4.94 1.30 2.90
C LEU A 229 -4.69 2.58 2.09
N ASP A 230 -3.55 2.71 1.43
CA ASP A 230 -3.28 3.78 0.46
C ASP A 230 -4.16 3.72 -0.80
N ARG A 231 -4.94 2.64 -0.99
CA ARG A 231 -5.95 2.48 -2.05
C ARG A 231 -7.33 3.00 -1.66
N VAL A 232 -7.54 3.38 -0.41
CA VAL A 232 -8.80 3.99 0.03
C VAL A 232 -9.11 5.18 -0.87
N THR A 233 -10.34 5.20 -1.40
CA THR A 233 -10.76 6.23 -2.34
C THR A 233 -10.80 7.59 -1.67
N TYR A 234 -10.12 8.55 -2.28
CA TYR A 234 -10.22 9.95 -1.88
C TYR A 234 -11.65 10.45 -2.14
N LYS A 235 -12.31 10.93 -1.10
CA LYS A 235 -13.60 11.62 -1.16
C LYS A 235 -13.47 12.93 -0.42
N ASP A 236 -13.93 14.00 -1.05
CA ASP A 236 -14.14 15.27 -0.37
C ASP A 236 -15.46 15.16 0.44
N LEU A 237 -15.35 15.31 1.75
CA LEU A 237 -16.48 15.25 2.68
C LEU A 237 -17.04 16.65 3.00
N GLY A 238 -16.49 17.70 2.39
CA GLY A 238 -16.84 19.09 2.61
C GLY A 238 -15.91 19.78 3.62
N ASP A 239 -15.94 21.11 3.63
CA ASP A 239 -15.16 21.97 4.55
C ASP A 239 -13.65 21.67 4.61
N GLY A 240 -13.08 21.12 3.54
CA GLY A 240 -11.68 20.74 3.45
C GLY A 240 -11.33 19.42 4.14
N HIS A 241 -12.32 18.65 4.60
CA HIS A 241 -12.16 17.31 5.15
C HIS A 241 -12.24 16.24 4.08
N THR A 242 -11.43 15.20 4.21
CA THR A 242 -11.37 14.08 3.26
C THR A 242 -11.65 12.75 3.94
N SER A 243 -11.98 11.72 3.16
CA SER A 243 -12.10 10.35 3.68
C SER A 243 -10.81 9.85 4.33
N HIS A 244 -9.65 10.34 3.88
CA HIS A 244 -8.36 10.01 4.48
C HIS A 244 -8.16 10.71 5.83
N ASP A 245 -8.55 12.00 5.95
CA ASP A 245 -8.50 12.73 7.21
C ASP A 245 -9.43 12.09 8.24
N ALA A 246 -10.65 11.72 7.83
CA ALA A 246 -11.60 11.02 8.70
C ALA A 246 -11.02 9.71 9.23
N LEU A 247 -10.31 8.92 8.42
CA LEU A 247 -9.76 7.63 8.82
C LEU A 247 -8.52 7.78 9.74
N PHE A 248 -7.54 8.59 9.35
CA PHE A 248 -6.22 8.60 9.98
C PHE A 248 -5.98 9.75 10.95
N ILE A 249 -6.73 10.83 10.86
CA ILE A 249 -6.57 12.00 11.74
C ILE A 249 -7.69 12.04 12.78
N GLU A 250 -8.95 12.12 12.33
CA GLU A 250 -10.09 12.23 13.25
C GLU A 250 -10.27 10.96 14.09
N ASN A 251 -10.09 9.79 13.46
CA ASN A 251 -10.19 8.49 14.12
C ASN A 251 -8.84 7.80 14.32
N GLY A 252 -7.73 8.50 14.14
CA GLY A 252 -6.39 7.95 14.36
C GLY A 252 -6.15 7.50 15.78
N GLY A 253 -6.70 8.22 16.77
CA GLY A 253 -6.64 7.83 18.18
C GLY A 253 -7.28 6.47 18.47
N GLN A 254 -8.37 6.12 17.78
CA GLN A 254 -9.03 4.81 17.89
C GLN A 254 -8.17 3.70 17.25
N LEU A 255 -7.50 3.98 16.13
CA LEU A 255 -6.56 3.05 15.51
C LEU A 255 -5.33 2.80 16.40
N CYS A 256 -4.86 3.82 17.12
CA CYS A 256 -3.76 3.74 18.06
C CYS A 256 -4.18 3.20 19.46
N ALA A 257 -5.47 2.99 19.70
CA ALA A 257 -5.94 2.43 20.96
C ALA A 257 -5.83 0.90 21.04
N LEU A 258 -5.45 0.22 19.95
CA LEU A 258 -5.27 -1.23 19.92
C LEU A 258 -4.00 -1.63 20.69
N ARG A 259 -4.10 -2.68 21.51
CA ARG A 259 -2.99 -3.22 22.31
C ARG A 259 -2.19 -4.28 21.56
N CYS A 260 -1.63 -3.87 20.41
CA CYS A 260 -0.63 -4.59 19.64
C CYS A 260 0.21 -3.59 18.85
N HIS A 261 1.37 -3.98 18.33
CA HIS A 261 2.07 -3.15 17.38
C HIS A 261 1.28 -3.10 16.06
N THR A 262 1.16 -1.91 15.45
CA THR A 262 0.49 -1.79 14.15
C THR A 262 1.30 -0.98 13.14
N ILE A 263 1.23 -1.37 11.89
CA ILE A 263 1.72 -0.61 10.75
C ILE A 263 0.58 -0.48 9.74
N TYR A 264 0.24 0.75 9.39
CA TYR A 264 -0.80 1.07 8.42
C TYR A 264 -0.19 1.72 7.20
N THR A 265 -0.49 1.23 5.99
CA THR A 265 -0.15 1.97 4.77
C THR A 265 -1.10 3.15 4.61
N VAL A 266 -0.58 4.30 4.16
CA VAL A 266 -1.38 5.52 3.94
C VAL A 266 -1.03 6.17 2.61
N PRO A 267 -1.96 6.93 1.98
CA PRO A 267 -1.65 7.69 0.78
C PRO A 267 -0.54 8.73 1.02
N ILE A 268 0.38 8.87 0.07
CA ILE A 268 1.48 9.84 0.18
C ILE A 268 1.00 11.27 0.26
N SER A 269 -0.16 11.58 -0.35
CA SER A 269 -0.79 12.90 -0.29
C SER A 269 -1.05 13.40 1.13
N MET A 270 -1.24 12.50 2.11
CA MET A 270 -1.44 12.86 3.51
C MET A 270 -0.19 13.47 4.17
N MET A 271 1.01 13.24 3.62
CA MET A 271 2.23 13.87 4.11
C MET A 271 2.34 15.35 3.70
N TYR A 272 1.44 15.84 2.85
CA TYR A 272 1.48 17.16 2.23
C TYR A 272 0.20 17.96 2.48
N GLY A 273 -0.05 18.38 3.68
CA GLY A 273 -1.21 19.19 4.01
C GLY A 273 -1.07 19.84 5.37
N LEU A 274 -2.03 20.68 5.74
CA LEU A 274 -2.04 21.29 7.07
C LEU A 274 -2.22 20.21 8.16
N SER A 275 -2.95 19.16 7.84
CA SER A 275 -3.23 18.02 8.71
C SER A 275 -2.06 17.05 8.87
N ALA A 276 -1.02 17.10 8.03
CA ALA A 276 0.13 16.21 8.12
C ALA A 276 0.84 16.25 9.48
N ARG A 277 0.91 17.43 10.12
CA ARG A 277 1.46 17.58 11.48
C ARG A 277 0.68 16.82 12.56
N ASN A 278 -0.61 16.61 12.34
CA ASN A 278 -1.43 15.88 13.29
C ASN A 278 -1.09 14.40 13.33
N LEU A 279 -0.64 13.84 12.19
CA LEU A 279 -0.23 12.43 12.12
C LEU A 279 0.97 12.14 13.03
N ASP A 280 1.96 13.05 13.11
CA ASP A 280 3.12 12.89 14.02
C ASP A 280 2.73 12.99 15.49
N GLY A 281 1.59 13.62 15.81
CA GLY A 281 1.03 13.68 17.17
C GLY A 281 0.18 12.46 17.55
N ILE A 282 -0.29 11.71 16.57
CA ILE A 282 -1.17 10.54 16.76
C ILE A 282 -0.37 9.24 16.69
N PHE A 283 0.44 9.08 15.63
CA PHE A 283 1.21 7.88 15.36
C PHE A 283 2.66 8.04 15.82
N ALA A 284 3.28 6.94 16.23
CA ALA A 284 4.66 6.93 16.73
C ALA A 284 5.66 7.44 15.68
N ARG A 285 5.43 7.13 14.41
CA ARG A 285 6.25 7.59 13.27
C ARG A 285 5.56 7.38 11.94
N CYS A 286 5.81 8.30 11.00
CA CYS A 286 5.48 8.14 9.58
C CYS A 286 6.74 7.83 8.79
N HIS A 287 6.73 6.73 8.04
CA HIS A 287 7.84 6.32 7.17
C HIS A 287 7.45 6.52 5.72
N VAL A 288 8.33 7.13 4.94
CA VAL A 288 8.13 7.36 3.51
C VAL A 288 9.06 6.48 2.70
N LEU A 289 8.53 5.81 1.68
CA LEU A 289 9.33 5.10 0.67
C LEU A 289 9.36 5.92 -0.62
N PRO A 290 10.45 6.68 -0.87
CA PRO A 290 10.56 7.49 -2.07
C PRO A 290 10.73 6.65 -3.33
N MET A 291 10.60 7.28 -4.50
CA MET A 291 10.93 6.66 -5.79
C MET A 291 12.43 6.39 -5.93
N ILE A 292 12.80 5.44 -6.78
CA ILE A 292 14.19 5.21 -7.18
C ILE A 292 14.65 6.44 -7.97
N LYS A 293 15.74 7.07 -7.55
CA LYS A 293 16.30 8.24 -8.24
C LYS A 293 16.85 7.85 -9.60
N SER A 294 16.05 7.95 -10.65
CA SER A 294 16.52 7.75 -12.03
C SER A 294 17.25 8.96 -12.61
N HIS A 295 17.05 10.12 -12.01
CA HIS A 295 17.64 11.41 -12.42
C HIS A 295 17.84 12.33 -11.22
N ARG A 296 18.63 13.38 -11.42
CA ARG A 296 18.89 14.44 -10.45
C ARG A 296 17.88 15.59 -10.63
N PRO A 297 17.59 16.36 -9.54
CA PRO A 297 16.76 17.55 -9.65
C PRO A 297 17.31 18.51 -10.72
N ARG A 298 16.43 19.12 -11.52
CA ARG A 298 16.83 20.12 -12.52
C ARG A 298 17.49 21.33 -11.88
N THR A 299 17.02 21.70 -10.69
CA THR A 299 17.62 22.77 -9.89
C THR A 299 19.06 22.48 -9.42
N GLN A 300 19.52 21.23 -9.55
CA GLN A 300 20.87 20.76 -9.22
C GLN A 300 21.62 20.26 -10.47
N GLY A 301 21.27 20.78 -11.64
CA GLY A 301 21.94 20.46 -12.92
C GLY A 301 21.29 19.35 -13.73
N GLY A 302 20.29 18.65 -13.20
CA GLY A 302 19.58 17.60 -13.93
C GLY A 302 20.46 16.42 -14.37
N GLY A 303 19.98 15.68 -15.36
CA GLY A 303 20.68 14.51 -15.92
C GLY A 303 20.37 13.21 -15.17
N GLU A 304 20.82 12.10 -15.72
CA GLU A 304 20.59 10.76 -15.15
C GLU A 304 21.35 10.59 -13.82
N GLU A 305 20.75 9.83 -12.91
CA GLU A 305 21.41 9.35 -11.70
C GLU A 305 21.92 7.92 -11.94
N PRO A 306 23.25 7.74 -12.09
CA PRO A 306 23.80 6.46 -12.52
C PRO A 306 23.41 5.30 -11.60
N GLY A 307 23.48 5.49 -10.28
CA GLY A 307 23.12 4.44 -9.30
C GLY A 307 21.68 4.01 -9.44
N GLY A 308 20.75 4.95 -9.60
CA GLY A 308 19.35 4.63 -9.81
C GLY A 308 19.07 3.93 -11.14
N MET A 309 19.73 4.36 -12.20
CA MET A 309 19.63 3.69 -13.50
C MET A 309 20.16 2.26 -13.44
N ASP A 310 21.26 2.01 -12.71
CA ASP A 310 21.79 0.65 -12.51
C ASP A 310 20.79 -0.23 -11.76
N ARG A 311 20.17 0.27 -10.67
CA ARG A 311 19.14 -0.48 -9.94
C ARG A 311 17.93 -0.82 -10.80
N LEU A 312 17.50 0.10 -11.68
CA LEU A 312 16.40 -0.17 -12.62
C LEU A 312 16.76 -1.25 -13.65
N ARG A 313 17.99 -1.23 -14.19
CA ARG A 313 18.50 -2.32 -15.05
C ARG A 313 18.56 -3.65 -14.31
N ASP A 314 19.02 -3.66 -13.07
CA ASP A 314 19.07 -4.86 -12.23
C ASP A 314 17.66 -5.43 -11.98
N ILE A 315 16.67 -4.55 -11.73
CA ILE A 315 15.26 -4.97 -11.58
C ILE A 315 14.75 -5.70 -12.83
N ILE A 316 15.10 -5.23 -14.02
CA ILE A 316 14.76 -5.90 -15.29
C ILE A 316 15.53 -7.22 -15.40
N ARG A 317 16.87 -7.21 -15.27
CA ARG A 317 17.74 -8.36 -15.47
C ARG A 317 17.49 -9.53 -14.53
N ARG A 318 17.06 -9.25 -13.32
CA ARG A 318 16.67 -10.30 -12.37
C ARG A 318 15.36 -11.00 -12.73
N ARG A 319 14.56 -10.43 -13.62
CA ARG A 319 13.27 -10.97 -14.06
C ARG A 319 13.32 -11.61 -15.42
N ILE A 320 14.06 -11.02 -16.34
CA ILE A 320 14.13 -11.44 -17.74
C ILE A 320 15.59 -11.50 -18.22
N ASP A 321 15.89 -12.39 -19.12
CA ASP A 321 17.16 -12.40 -19.85
C ASP A 321 17.15 -11.22 -20.87
N ALA A 322 17.43 -10.03 -20.32
CA ALA A 322 17.33 -8.78 -21.09
C ALA A 322 18.28 -8.76 -22.27
N ASP A 323 19.46 -9.40 -22.17
CA ASP A 323 20.46 -9.42 -23.23
C ASP A 323 20.02 -10.29 -24.42
N ALA A 324 19.22 -11.33 -24.14
CA ALA A 324 18.65 -12.20 -25.17
C ALA A 324 17.33 -11.67 -25.74
N LEU A 325 16.48 -11.04 -24.91
CA LEU A 325 15.11 -10.71 -25.30
C LEU A 325 14.92 -9.25 -25.71
N CYS A 326 15.79 -8.31 -25.29
CA CYS A 326 15.60 -6.89 -25.50
C CYS A 326 16.76 -6.26 -26.28
N GLU A 327 16.48 -5.30 -27.12
CA GLU A 327 17.49 -4.36 -27.59
C GLU A 327 18.04 -3.56 -26.41
N PRO A 328 19.38 -3.30 -26.32
CA PRO A 328 19.95 -2.50 -25.23
C PRO A 328 19.29 -1.13 -25.10
N GLU A 329 18.95 -0.51 -26.20
CA GLU A 329 18.26 0.78 -26.29
C GLU A 329 16.85 0.72 -25.70
N ALA A 330 16.17 -0.42 -25.81
CA ALA A 330 14.86 -0.62 -25.19
C ALA A 330 14.96 -0.68 -23.67
N VAL A 331 15.97 -1.37 -23.12
CA VAL A 331 16.24 -1.43 -21.68
C VAL A 331 16.49 -0.05 -21.10
N GLU A 332 17.38 0.73 -21.74
CA GLU A 332 17.66 2.11 -21.36
C GLU A 332 16.42 3.00 -21.43
N TYR A 333 15.60 2.78 -22.45
CA TYR A 333 14.35 3.50 -22.60
C TYR A 333 13.37 3.23 -21.47
N PHE A 334 13.19 1.98 -21.05
CA PHE A 334 12.33 1.62 -19.90
C PHE A 334 12.78 2.33 -18.64
N CYS A 335 14.08 2.30 -18.34
CA CYS A 335 14.64 2.92 -17.14
C CYS A 335 14.41 4.44 -17.09
N ARG A 336 14.45 5.13 -18.23
CA ARG A 336 14.13 6.57 -18.32
C ARG A 336 12.64 6.84 -18.25
N ALA A 337 11.84 6.07 -18.97
CA ALA A 337 10.41 6.32 -19.15
C ALA A 337 9.58 6.05 -17.88
N CYS A 338 10.07 5.16 -17.00
CA CYS A 338 9.36 4.85 -15.75
C CYS A 338 9.55 5.91 -14.65
N GLY A 339 10.49 6.87 -14.77
CA GLY A 339 10.76 7.86 -13.74
C GLY A 339 11.15 7.26 -12.38
N GLY A 340 11.79 6.09 -12.37
CA GLY A 340 12.14 5.39 -11.12
C GLY A 340 10.98 4.66 -10.46
N HIS A 341 9.84 4.54 -11.12
CA HIS A 341 8.63 3.87 -10.63
C HIS A 341 8.64 2.36 -10.97
N PRO A 342 8.81 1.44 -10.00
CA PRO A 342 8.98 0.00 -10.29
C PRO A 342 7.79 -0.63 -11.01
N ARG A 343 6.56 -0.23 -10.65
CA ARG A 343 5.35 -0.74 -11.32
C ARG A 343 5.31 -0.34 -12.77
N ASP A 344 5.62 0.93 -13.07
CA ASP A 344 5.61 1.41 -14.46
C ASP A 344 6.76 0.81 -15.26
N LEU A 345 7.92 0.58 -14.64
CA LEU A 345 9.00 -0.18 -15.26
C LEU A 345 8.52 -1.56 -15.71
N MET A 346 7.88 -2.32 -14.82
CA MET A 346 7.36 -3.65 -15.15
C MET A 346 6.19 -3.58 -16.15
N THR A 347 5.35 -2.55 -16.07
CA THR A 347 4.26 -2.33 -17.02
C THR A 347 4.80 -2.07 -18.41
N LEU A 348 5.82 -1.22 -18.55
CA LEU A 348 6.47 -0.92 -19.83
C LEU A 348 7.11 -2.17 -20.43
N VAL A 349 7.86 -2.94 -19.63
CA VAL A 349 8.46 -4.20 -20.08
C VAL A 349 7.38 -5.18 -20.55
N ARG A 350 6.36 -5.43 -19.72
CA ARG A 350 5.28 -6.38 -20.02
C ARG A 350 4.49 -5.99 -21.27
N GLN A 351 4.12 -4.71 -21.39
CA GLN A 351 3.39 -4.23 -22.58
C GLN A 351 4.26 -4.24 -23.84
N SER A 352 5.57 -4.03 -23.72
CA SER A 352 6.47 -4.13 -24.87
C SER A 352 6.54 -5.55 -25.43
N ILE A 353 6.42 -6.57 -24.58
CA ILE A 353 6.35 -7.97 -24.98
C ILE A 353 5.11 -8.23 -25.86
N GLU A 354 3.99 -7.53 -25.63
CA GLU A 354 2.79 -7.62 -26.47
C GLU A 354 3.02 -7.09 -27.90
N TYR A 355 4.06 -6.28 -28.09
CA TYR A 355 4.46 -5.70 -29.37
C TYR A 355 5.76 -6.28 -29.91
N ALA A 356 6.29 -7.34 -29.29
CA ALA A 356 7.52 -7.98 -29.71
C ALA A 356 7.40 -8.55 -31.13
N ASP A 357 8.50 -8.53 -31.87
CA ASP A 357 8.59 -9.16 -33.19
C ASP A 357 9.46 -10.42 -33.09
N ASP A 358 8.82 -11.58 -33.13
CA ASP A 358 9.48 -12.88 -33.03
C ASP A 358 10.50 -13.15 -34.16
N LYS A 359 10.52 -12.33 -35.21
CA LYS A 359 11.49 -12.42 -36.33
C LYS A 359 12.81 -11.74 -35.99
N GLU A 360 12.81 -10.84 -35.01
CA GLU A 360 14.00 -10.12 -34.59
C GLU A 360 14.86 -10.98 -33.66
N PRO A 361 16.20 -10.85 -33.72
CA PRO A 361 17.11 -11.55 -32.78
C PRO A 361 16.86 -11.16 -31.32
N ARG A 362 16.38 -9.94 -31.09
CA ARG A 362 15.92 -9.41 -29.81
C ARG A 362 14.51 -8.88 -29.99
N PRO A 363 13.49 -9.69 -29.70
CA PRO A 363 12.11 -9.40 -30.09
C PRO A 363 11.51 -8.16 -29.42
N VAL A 364 12.00 -7.75 -28.25
CA VAL A 364 11.58 -6.52 -27.57
C VAL A 364 12.43 -5.35 -28.05
N THR A 365 11.98 -4.71 -29.12
CA THR A 365 12.69 -3.59 -29.79
C THR A 365 12.40 -2.24 -29.11
N LEU A 366 13.22 -1.23 -29.42
CA LEU A 366 12.95 0.16 -29.01
C LEU A 366 11.60 0.66 -29.56
N ALA A 367 11.19 0.20 -30.73
CA ALA A 367 9.89 0.54 -31.29
C ALA A 367 8.74 -0.03 -30.44
N ALA A 368 8.86 -1.28 -29.96
CA ALA A 368 7.92 -1.89 -29.04
C ALA A 368 7.85 -1.13 -27.70
N ALA A 369 9.01 -0.73 -27.16
CA ALA A 369 9.10 0.07 -25.93
C ALA A 369 8.37 1.43 -26.04
N ARG A 370 8.55 2.13 -27.16
CA ARG A 370 7.84 3.40 -27.45
C ARG A 370 6.33 3.21 -27.56
N ARG A 371 5.87 2.10 -28.12
CA ARG A 371 4.44 1.78 -28.20
C ARG A 371 3.84 1.49 -26.82
N ALA A 372 4.57 0.82 -25.93
CA ALA A 372 4.16 0.61 -24.55
C ALA A 372 4.04 1.94 -23.78
N GLU A 373 5.04 2.82 -23.91
CA GLU A 373 4.99 4.14 -23.28
C GLU A 373 3.83 5.01 -23.81
N ALA A 374 3.50 4.92 -25.11
CA ALA A 374 2.37 5.64 -25.67
C ALA A 374 1.03 5.31 -25.00
N ARG A 375 0.86 4.07 -24.51
CA ARG A 375 -0.31 3.69 -23.67
C ARG A 375 -0.30 4.41 -22.33
N LEU A 376 0.86 4.49 -21.67
CA LEU A 376 1.01 5.18 -20.39
C LEU A 376 0.74 6.69 -20.56
N ILE A 377 1.29 7.32 -21.60
CA ILE A 377 1.02 8.72 -21.95
C ILE A 377 -0.49 8.95 -22.18
N SER A 378 -1.14 8.05 -22.94
CA SER A 378 -2.59 8.13 -23.19
C SER A 378 -3.42 7.96 -21.92
N ALA A 379 -2.97 7.17 -20.94
CA ALA A 379 -3.65 7.05 -19.64
C ALA A 379 -3.58 8.38 -18.87
N PHE A 380 -2.42 9.00 -18.77
CA PHE A 380 -2.26 10.31 -18.12
C PHE A 380 -3.05 11.42 -18.82
N SER A 381 -3.12 11.42 -20.16
CA SER A 381 -3.87 12.44 -20.91
C SER A 381 -5.37 12.46 -20.60
N ARG A 382 -5.95 11.31 -20.18
CA ARG A 382 -7.36 11.21 -19.78
C ARG A 382 -7.59 11.57 -18.32
N MET A 383 -6.55 11.53 -17.50
CA MET A 383 -6.66 11.66 -16.05
C MET A 383 -6.39 13.10 -15.57
N ILE A 384 -5.51 13.83 -16.26
CA ILE A 384 -5.04 15.14 -15.80
C ILE A 384 -6.00 16.24 -16.27
N PRO A 385 -6.64 16.99 -15.33
CA PRO A 385 -7.47 18.15 -15.66
C PRO A 385 -6.65 19.28 -16.28
N GLU A 386 -7.23 20.03 -17.23
CA GLU A 386 -6.55 21.13 -17.93
C GLU A 386 -5.91 22.18 -16.99
N PRO A 387 -6.55 22.61 -15.89
CA PRO A 387 -5.96 23.61 -14.98
C PRO A 387 -4.70 23.14 -14.24
N TYR A 388 -4.36 21.85 -14.31
CA TYR A 388 -3.19 21.30 -13.60
C TYR A 388 -1.89 21.52 -14.37
N TYR A 389 -1.92 21.78 -15.70
CA TYR A 389 -0.70 21.88 -16.50
C TYR A 389 0.21 23.03 -16.08
N GLU A 390 -0.34 24.20 -15.73
CA GLU A 390 0.45 25.31 -15.19
C GLU A 390 1.21 24.91 -13.90
N LYS A 391 0.52 24.22 -12.98
CA LYS A 391 1.12 23.74 -11.72
C LYS A 391 2.15 22.63 -11.96
N LEU A 392 1.89 21.72 -12.89
CA LEU A 392 2.84 20.69 -13.30
C LEU A 392 4.11 21.31 -13.90
N VAL A 393 3.99 22.35 -14.73
CA VAL A 393 5.15 23.09 -15.27
C VAL A 393 5.93 23.75 -14.15
N ALA A 394 5.26 24.35 -13.17
CA ALA A 394 5.94 24.94 -12.00
C ALA A 394 6.70 23.88 -11.19
N VAL A 395 6.12 22.69 -10.96
CA VAL A 395 6.83 21.56 -10.30
C VAL A 395 8.04 21.13 -11.14
N TYR A 396 7.89 20.99 -12.44
CA TYR A 396 8.96 20.62 -13.36
C TYR A 396 10.15 21.59 -13.31
N GLN A 397 9.88 22.90 -13.23
CA GLN A 397 10.92 23.93 -13.19
C GLN A 397 11.60 24.05 -11.83
N THR A 398 10.83 23.88 -10.73
CA THR A 398 11.32 24.16 -9.37
C THR A 398 11.70 22.92 -8.56
N ASN A 399 11.29 21.72 -9.01
CA ASN A 399 11.37 20.47 -8.25
C ASN A 399 10.68 20.53 -6.87
N LYS A 400 9.67 21.41 -6.71
CA LYS A 400 8.93 21.62 -5.47
C LYS A 400 7.43 21.59 -5.72
N ILE A 401 6.68 21.17 -4.72
CA ILE A 401 5.20 21.25 -4.69
C ILE A 401 4.75 22.27 -3.66
N LYS A 402 3.53 22.79 -3.82
CA LYS A 402 2.82 23.53 -2.79
C LYS A 402 1.99 22.57 -1.92
N LYS A 403 1.66 23.00 -0.71
CA LYS A 403 0.86 22.21 0.24
C LYS A 403 -0.63 22.52 0.06
N ASP A 404 -1.15 22.33 -1.13
CA ASP A 404 -2.55 22.55 -1.50
C ASP A 404 -3.21 21.27 -2.06
N ALA A 405 -4.53 21.29 -2.19
CA ALA A 405 -5.31 20.12 -2.64
C ALA A 405 -4.93 19.64 -4.04
N ASP A 406 -4.57 20.55 -4.95
CA ASP A 406 -4.21 20.19 -6.32
C ASP A 406 -2.89 19.43 -6.37
N HIS A 407 -1.87 19.87 -5.60
CA HIS A 407 -0.59 19.16 -5.53
C HIS A 407 -0.74 17.82 -4.79
N GLN A 408 -1.61 17.73 -3.77
CA GLN A 408 -1.96 16.45 -3.16
C GLN A 408 -2.62 15.50 -4.16
N ALA A 409 -3.54 16.00 -4.99
CA ALA A 409 -4.15 15.22 -6.06
C ALA A 409 -3.13 14.77 -7.12
N MET A 410 -2.13 15.61 -7.45
CA MET A 410 -1.04 15.27 -8.36
C MET A 410 -0.14 14.16 -7.80
N LEU A 411 0.17 14.17 -6.50
CA LEU A 411 0.89 13.07 -5.84
C LEU A 411 0.06 11.79 -5.81
N PHE A 412 -1.22 11.89 -5.47
CA PHE A 412 -2.12 10.75 -5.43
C PHE A 412 -2.30 10.09 -6.81
N SER A 413 -2.43 10.91 -7.86
CA SER A 413 -2.57 10.46 -9.25
C SER A 413 -1.24 10.04 -9.90
N GLN A 414 -0.09 10.23 -9.21
CA GLN A 414 1.25 9.93 -9.71
C GLN A 414 1.68 10.81 -10.93
N SER A 415 0.97 11.88 -11.22
CA SER A 415 1.42 12.87 -12.21
C SER A 415 2.66 13.63 -11.73
N VAL A 416 2.85 13.70 -10.41
CA VAL A 416 4.07 14.15 -9.74
C VAL A 416 4.60 13.00 -8.88
N LEU A 417 5.91 12.75 -8.94
CA LEU A 417 6.62 11.73 -8.19
C LEU A 417 7.51 12.39 -7.13
N GLU A 418 7.60 11.73 -5.97
CA GLU A 418 8.48 12.14 -4.87
C GLU A 418 9.74 11.30 -4.84
N TYR A 419 10.86 11.98 -4.68
CA TYR A 419 12.20 11.44 -4.49
C TYR A 419 12.81 12.01 -3.22
N ALA A 420 13.94 11.47 -2.75
CA ALA A 420 14.65 12.00 -1.61
C ALA A 420 16.17 12.07 -1.84
N ASN A 421 16.80 13.14 -1.34
CA ASN A 421 18.23 13.26 -1.17
C ASN A 421 18.52 13.27 0.34
N GLY A 422 18.98 12.13 0.88
CA GLY A 422 18.93 11.93 2.32
C GLY A 422 17.50 12.06 2.84
N THR A 423 17.28 12.97 3.79
CA THR A 423 15.96 13.26 4.37
C THR A 423 15.17 14.35 3.63
N GLU A 424 15.79 15.03 2.64
CA GLU A 424 15.12 16.12 1.90
C GLU A 424 14.31 15.57 0.73
N PRO A 425 12.96 15.69 0.75
CA PRO A 425 12.14 15.33 -0.38
C PRO A 425 12.23 16.38 -1.50
N TRP A 426 12.20 15.90 -2.73
CA TRP A 426 12.02 16.71 -3.92
C TRP A 426 11.08 16.02 -4.90
N HIS A 427 10.54 16.79 -5.84
CA HIS A 427 9.46 16.32 -6.69
C HIS A 427 9.76 16.56 -8.16
N ASP A 428 9.27 15.68 -8.99
CA ASP A 428 9.28 15.89 -10.43
C ASP A 428 8.03 15.36 -11.10
N VAL A 429 7.72 15.92 -12.23
CA VAL A 429 6.62 15.48 -13.09
C VAL A 429 6.97 14.13 -13.71
N HIS A 430 6.03 13.20 -13.71
CA HIS A 430 6.21 11.87 -14.29
C HIS A 430 6.66 11.98 -15.76
N PRO A 431 7.67 11.20 -16.25
CA PRO A 431 8.18 11.32 -17.62
C PRO A 431 7.12 11.22 -18.72
N ALA A 432 6.10 10.36 -18.54
CA ALA A 432 4.99 10.25 -19.49
C ALA A 432 4.13 11.52 -19.54
N VAL A 433 3.95 12.21 -18.42
CA VAL A 433 3.22 13.49 -18.34
C VAL A 433 3.99 14.59 -19.06
N GLN A 434 5.32 14.62 -18.91
CA GLN A 434 6.18 15.57 -19.61
C GLN A 434 6.05 15.48 -21.14
N LYS A 435 5.61 14.35 -21.69
CA LYS A 435 5.41 14.12 -23.14
C LYS A 435 4.01 14.51 -23.64
N LEU A 436 3.09 14.88 -22.74
CA LEU A 436 1.77 15.32 -23.14
C LEU A 436 1.83 16.65 -23.90
N LYS A 437 1.00 16.77 -24.94
CA LYS A 437 0.95 17.97 -25.78
C LYS A 437 0.61 19.21 -24.96
N SER A 438 -0.43 19.13 -24.11
CA SER A 438 -0.85 20.24 -23.23
C SER A 438 0.28 20.66 -22.27
N PHE A 439 1.03 19.70 -21.70
CA PHE A 439 2.19 20.02 -20.87
C PHE A 439 3.27 20.77 -21.64
N GLN A 440 3.61 20.32 -22.86
CA GLN A 440 4.63 20.95 -23.70
C GLN A 440 4.20 22.35 -24.18
N GLU A 441 2.93 22.54 -24.50
CA GLU A 441 2.37 23.84 -24.86
C GLU A 441 2.49 24.82 -23.69
N GLU A 442 2.13 24.40 -22.47
CA GLU A 442 2.22 25.22 -21.28
C GLU A 442 3.68 25.53 -20.90
N LEU A 443 4.57 24.57 -21.01
CA LEU A 443 6.01 24.76 -20.77
C LEU A 443 6.61 25.79 -21.75
N ASN A 444 6.17 25.78 -23.01
CA ASN A 444 6.61 26.76 -23.99
C ASN A 444 6.05 28.16 -23.70
N ARG A 445 4.80 28.26 -23.23
CA ARG A 445 4.21 29.55 -22.82
C ARG A 445 4.98 30.17 -21.64
N SER A 446 5.30 29.36 -20.63
CA SER A 446 6.02 29.86 -19.45
C SER A 446 7.41 30.42 -19.81
N ARG A 447 8.11 29.82 -20.76
CA ARG A 447 9.43 30.29 -21.25
C ARG A 447 9.35 31.62 -22.01
N VAL A 448 8.24 31.88 -22.69
CA VAL A 448 8.05 33.16 -23.45
C VAL A 448 7.74 34.31 -22.50
N ILE A 449 7.18 34.04 -21.32
CA ILE A 449 6.84 35.07 -20.32
C ILE A 449 8.07 35.48 -19.49
N GLU A 450 9.04 34.57 -19.30
CA GLU A 450 10.26 34.81 -18.52
C GLU A 450 11.43 35.42 -19.32
N GLY A 451 11.36 35.45 -20.66
CA GLY A 451 12.36 36.01 -21.57
C GLY A 451 11.92 37.35 -22.13
#